data_f63c48a3ca9b07deeb32e547a0737ed5
#
_entry.id   f63c48a3ca9b07deeb32e547a0737ed5
#
_cell.length_a   1.000
_cell.length_b   1.000
_cell.length_c   1.000
_cell.angle_alpha   90.00
_cell.angle_beta   90.00
_cell.angle_gamma   90.00
#
_symmetry.space_group_name_H-M   'P 1'
#
loop_
_entity.id
_entity.type
_entity.pdbx_description
1 polymer ?
#
loop_
_entity_poly.entity_id
_entity_poly.type
_entity_poly.pdbx_seq_one_letter_code
_entity_poly.pdbx_strand_id
1 'polypeptide(L)'
;EVIGHASGQIIEGVGTPKETLKSYASTLEEARADLVGLYFIPDKKMEELGVAESSKDMGRVSYDEYIRNGLMTQLIRIKLGDNIEQSHMRNRQTVSKWAYENGKAENIIEKVVENNKTYFVINDYEKLRILFGELLREVQRIKSEGDYEACKNLIENYGVKVDQDLHREILKRNEKFTSAPYSGFINPELIPVYNESKEITDIKVTQPKDFATQMIDYAKRYTTLPDYN
;
A
#
# COMPACT_ATOMS: atom_id res chain seq x y z
N GLU A 1 -5.21 -6.75 3.28
CA GLU A 1 -4.20 -7.81 3.08
C GLU A 1 -4.87 -9.19 2.87
N VAL A 2 -5.39 -9.86 3.91
CA VAL A 2 -5.87 -11.25 3.80
C VAL A 2 -6.94 -11.42 2.73
N ILE A 3 -8.03 -10.66 2.79
CA ILE A 3 -9.13 -10.75 1.81
C ILE A 3 -8.64 -10.34 0.41
N GLY A 4 -7.85 -9.30 0.32
CA GLY A 4 -7.28 -8.83 -0.95
C GLY A 4 -6.47 -9.93 -1.64
N HIS A 5 -5.47 -10.48 -0.98
CA HIS A 5 -4.61 -11.51 -1.56
C HIS A 5 -5.28 -12.88 -1.73
N ALA A 6 -6.12 -13.28 -0.79
CA ALA A 6 -6.78 -14.58 -0.82
C ALA A 6 -7.99 -14.65 -1.76
N SER A 7 -8.48 -13.52 -2.26
CA SER A 7 -9.66 -13.46 -3.14
C SER A 7 -9.31 -13.58 -4.61
N GLY A 8 -10.34 -13.84 -5.42
CA GLY A 8 -10.23 -13.95 -6.87
C GLY A 8 -9.80 -15.34 -7.34
N GLN A 9 -10.33 -15.75 -8.47
CA GLN A 9 -10.09 -17.05 -9.08
C GLN A 9 -9.26 -16.90 -10.35
N ILE A 10 -8.53 -17.95 -10.67
CA ILE A 10 -7.84 -18.13 -11.95
C ILE A 10 -8.68 -19.07 -12.80
N ILE A 11 -8.80 -18.82 -14.09
CA ILE A 11 -9.50 -19.70 -15.05
C ILE A 11 -8.81 -21.07 -15.06
N GLU A 12 -9.61 -22.12 -15.09
CA GLU A 12 -9.10 -23.50 -15.16
C GLU A 12 -8.19 -23.70 -16.37
N GLY A 13 -7.02 -24.31 -16.11
CA GLY A 13 -5.99 -24.51 -17.14
C GLY A 13 -5.04 -23.34 -17.35
N VAL A 14 -5.29 -22.18 -16.76
CA VAL A 14 -4.34 -21.07 -16.69
C VAL A 14 -3.33 -21.31 -15.57
N GLY A 15 -2.06 -21.12 -15.86
CA GLY A 15 -1.00 -21.25 -14.86
C GLY A 15 -1.09 -20.22 -13.73
N THR A 16 -0.25 -20.36 -12.72
CA THR A 16 -0.16 -19.40 -11.62
C THR A 16 0.22 -18.00 -12.12
N PRO A 17 -0.14 -16.92 -11.43
CA PRO A 17 0.26 -15.57 -11.81
C PRO A 17 1.78 -15.42 -11.99
N LYS A 18 2.57 -16.13 -11.20
CA LYS A 18 4.04 -16.12 -11.31
C LYS A 18 4.52 -16.73 -12.64
N GLU A 19 3.87 -17.76 -13.12
CA GLU A 19 4.19 -18.39 -14.41
C GLU A 19 3.70 -17.55 -15.59
N THR A 20 2.51 -17.01 -15.52
CA THR A 20 1.87 -16.29 -16.61
C THR A 20 2.33 -14.84 -16.71
N LEU A 21 2.38 -14.10 -15.59
CA LEU A 21 2.68 -12.66 -15.55
C LEU A 21 4.15 -12.36 -15.23
N LYS A 22 4.95 -13.38 -14.90
CA LYS A 22 6.41 -13.29 -14.69
C LYS A 22 6.79 -12.19 -13.69
N SER A 23 7.69 -11.27 -14.08
CA SER A 23 8.20 -10.18 -13.23
C SER A 23 7.13 -9.14 -12.82
N TYR A 24 5.99 -9.10 -13.48
CA TYR A 24 4.89 -8.18 -13.16
C TYR A 24 3.90 -8.76 -12.14
N ALA A 25 3.94 -10.07 -11.89
CA ALA A 25 2.99 -10.76 -11.02
C ALA A 25 2.87 -10.13 -9.63
N SER A 26 4.00 -9.83 -9.00
CA SER A 26 4.00 -9.23 -7.65
C SER A 26 3.35 -7.85 -7.64
N THR A 27 3.71 -6.98 -8.58
CA THR A 27 3.12 -5.63 -8.68
C THR A 27 1.62 -5.69 -8.93
N LEU A 28 1.17 -6.59 -9.81
CA LEU A 28 -0.27 -6.74 -10.10
C LEU A 28 -1.04 -7.25 -8.88
N GLU A 29 -0.48 -8.22 -8.15
CA GLU A 29 -1.13 -8.78 -6.97
C GLU A 29 -1.25 -7.75 -5.84
N GLU A 30 -0.21 -6.94 -5.61
CA GLU A 30 -0.26 -5.82 -4.67
C GLU A 30 -1.32 -4.77 -5.09
N ALA A 31 -1.36 -4.43 -6.39
CA ALA A 31 -2.38 -3.52 -6.91
C ALA A 31 -3.79 -4.06 -6.70
N ARG A 32 -3.99 -5.37 -6.90
CA ARG A 32 -5.27 -6.03 -6.70
C ARG A 32 -5.70 -6.03 -5.23
N ALA A 33 -4.78 -6.34 -4.31
CA ALA A 33 -5.05 -6.34 -2.87
C ALA A 33 -5.40 -4.93 -2.36
N ASP A 34 -4.63 -3.93 -2.77
CA ASP A 34 -4.89 -2.52 -2.43
C ASP A 34 -6.24 -2.05 -2.99
N LEU A 35 -6.57 -2.38 -4.25
CA LEU A 35 -7.84 -2.03 -4.88
C LEU A 35 -9.05 -2.68 -4.20
N VAL A 36 -8.92 -3.92 -3.72
CA VAL A 36 -9.97 -4.56 -2.90
C VAL A 36 -10.20 -3.75 -1.62
N GLY A 37 -9.13 -3.38 -0.92
CA GLY A 37 -9.21 -2.52 0.26
C GLY A 37 -9.89 -1.18 -0.05
N LEU A 38 -9.38 -0.45 -1.05
CA LEU A 38 -9.89 0.86 -1.44
C LEU A 38 -11.37 0.81 -1.85
N TYR A 39 -11.78 -0.21 -2.62
CA TYR A 39 -13.16 -0.33 -3.08
C TYR A 39 -14.16 -0.58 -1.93
N PHE A 40 -13.77 -1.40 -0.92
CA PHE A 40 -14.67 -1.79 0.16
C PHE A 40 -14.57 -0.92 1.41
N ILE A 41 -13.48 -0.17 1.63
CA ILE A 41 -13.31 0.70 2.80
C ILE A 41 -14.49 1.67 3.04
N PRO A 42 -15.08 2.34 2.01
CA PRO A 42 -16.22 3.23 2.23
C PRO A 42 -17.57 2.51 2.29
N ASP A 43 -17.60 1.20 2.32
CA ASP A 43 -18.84 0.43 2.38
C ASP A 43 -19.41 0.43 3.81
N LYS A 44 -20.73 0.61 3.92
CA LYS A 44 -21.44 0.57 5.22
C LYS A 44 -21.21 -0.73 6.00
N LYS A 45 -20.83 -1.80 5.32
CA LYS A 45 -20.48 -3.05 5.97
C LYS A 45 -19.35 -2.90 6.97
N MET A 46 -18.44 -1.93 6.77
CA MET A 46 -17.37 -1.63 7.72
C MET A 46 -17.91 -1.10 9.06
N GLU A 47 -19.01 -0.35 9.02
CA GLU A 47 -19.70 0.12 10.24
C GLU A 47 -20.43 -1.04 10.94
N GLU A 48 -21.15 -1.86 10.18
CA GLU A 48 -21.86 -3.03 10.71
C GLU A 48 -20.93 -4.04 11.39
N LEU A 49 -19.69 -4.17 10.87
CA LEU A 49 -18.65 -5.05 11.42
C LEU A 49 -17.89 -4.40 12.59
N GLY A 50 -18.17 -3.14 12.92
CA GLY A 50 -17.46 -2.40 13.97
C GLY A 50 -16.01 -2.05 13.62
N VAL A 51 -15.64 -2.07 12.33
CA VAL A 51 -14.30 -1.73 11.84
C VAL A 51 -14.10 -0.22 11.76
N ALA A 52 -15.17 0.52 11.49
CA ALA A 52 -15.17 1.97 11.40
C ALA A 52 -16.41 2.56 12.05
N GLU A 53 -16.28 3.75 12.67
CA GLU A 53 -17.42 4.54 13.15
C GLU A 53 -18.14 5.23 11.98
N SER A 54 -17.40 5.66 10.97
CA SER A 54 -17.89 6.24 9.72
C SER A 54 -17.09 5.68 8.54
N SER A 55 -17.68 4.78 7.79
CA SER A 55 -17.07 4.19 6.59
C SER A 55 -16.78 5.25 5.52
N LYS A 56 -17.64 6.26 5.42
CA LYS A 56 -17.47 7.38 4.50
C LYS A 56 -16.21 8.21 4.81
N ASP A 57 -16.00 8.57 6.07
CA ASP A 57 -14.83 9.37 6.47
C ASP A 57 -13.56 8.53 6.39
N MET A 58 -13.62 7.27 6.80
CA MET A 58 -12.52 6.32 6.63
C MET A 58 -12.13 6.17 5.16
N GLY A 59 -13.12 6.06 4.26
CA GLY A 59 -12.90 6.01 2.82
C GLY A 59 -12.19 7.26 2.28
N ARG A 60 -12.66 8.45 2.67
CA ARG A 60 -12.06 9.72 2.25
C ARG A 60 -10.59 9.84 2.68
N VAL A 61 -10.32 9.60 3.96
CA VAL A 61 -8.94 9.66 4.49
C VAL A 61 -8.04 8.67 3.78
N SER A 62 -8.52 7.45 3.56
CA SER A 62 -7.77 6.40 2.87
C SER A 62 -7.46 6.76 1.41
N TYR A 63 -8.43 7.37 0.71
CA TYR A 63 -8.24 7.80 -0.67
C TYR A 63 -7.26 8.98 -0.78
N ASP A 64 -7.38 9.98 0.09
CA ASP A 64 -6.45 11.11 0.15
C ASP A 64 -5.02 10.65 0.41
N GLU A 65 -4.85 9.73 1.37
CA GLU A 65 -3.53 9.18 1.68
C GLU A 65 -2.98 8.34 0.52
N TYR A 66 -3.80 7.47 -0.07
CA TYR A 66 -3.36 6.58 -1.13
C TYR A 66 -2.95 7.34 -2.39
N ILE A 67 -3.77 8.28 -2.86
CA ILE A 67 -3.46 9.12 -4.04
C ILE A 67 -2.23 9.98 -3.78
N ARG A 68 -2.14 10.64 -2.63
CA ARG A 68 -0.97 11.44 -2.25
C ARG A 68 0.30 10.59 -2.17
N ASN A 69 0.22 9.40 -1.59
CA ASN A 69 1.36 8.50 -1.47
C ASN A 69 1.79 7.99 -2.85
N GLY A 70 0.86 7.49 -3.65
CA GLY A 70 1.13 6.92 -4.97
C GLY A 70 1.69 7.92 -5.98
N LEU A 71 1.23 9.18 -5.95
CA LEU A 71 1.67 10.20 -6.90
C LEU A 71 2.84 11.05 -6.39
N MET A 72 3.05 11.15 -5.07
CA MET A 72 4.00 12.11 -4.50
C MET A 72 4.89 11.54 -3.41
N THR A 73 4.33 11.19 -2.23
CA THR A 73 5.12 11.02 -1.01
C THR A 73 6.14 9.89 -1.09
N GLN A 74 5.81 8.80 -1.75
CA GLN A 74 6.73 7.67 -1.90
C GLN A 74 7.99 8.01 -2.71
N LEU A 75 7.95 9.05 -3.56
CA LEU A 75 9.06 9.44 -4.42
C LEU A 75 10.29 9.94 -3.64
N ILE A 76 10.14 10.30 -2.36
CA ILE A 76 11.27 10.64 -1.48
C ILE A 76 12.24 9.47 -1.27
N ARG A 77 11.81 8.23 -1.57
CA ARG A 77 12.59 7.01 -1.34
C ARG A 77 13.50 6.62 -2.50
N ILE A 78 13.38 7.30 -3.63
CA ILE A 78 14.16 7.01 -4.84
C ILE A 78 15.02 8.22 -5.24
N LYS A 79 16.12 7.96 -5.93
CA LYS A 79 17.00 9.00 -6.42
C LYS A 79 16.39 9.68 -7.65
N LEU A 80 16.68 10.97 -7.79
CA LEU A 80 16.25 11.72 -8.97
C LEU A 80 16.84 11.09 -10.24
N GLY A 81 16.00 10.82 -11.22
CA GLY A 81 16.39 10.17 -12.48
C GLY A 81 16.06 8.69 -12.52
N ASP A 82 15.89 8.03 -11.37
CA ASP A 82 15.57 6.62 -11.32
C ASP A 82 14.08 6.35 -11.61
N ASN A 83 13.80 5.15 -12.09
CA ASN A 83 12.47 4.59 -12.19
C ASN A 83 12.09 3.86 -10.90
N ILE A 84 10.80 3.61 -10.71
CA ILE A 84 10.32 2.80 -9.60
C ILE A 84 10.57 1.32 -9.89
N GLU A 85 11.28 0.63 -9.00
CA GLU A 85 11.57 -0.81 -9.13
C GLU A 85 10.78 -1.68 -8.15
N GLN A 86 10.54 -1.18 -6.94
CA GLN A 86 9.91 -1.93 -5.85
C GLN A 86 8.40 -2.10 -6.09
N SER A 87 7.90 -3.34 -5.93
CA SER A 87 6.52 -3.74 -6.28
C SER A 87 5.43 -2.92 -5.59
N HIS A 88 5.55 -2.66 -4.28
CA HIS A 88 4.57 -1.84 -3.56
C HIS A 88 4.57 -0.37 -3.99
N MET A 89 5.71 0.16 -4.42
CA MET A 89 5.77 1.53 -4.97
C MET A 89 5.18 1.58 -6.39
N ARG A 90 5.48 0.56 -7.21
CA ARG A 90 4.89 0.41 -8.56
C ARG A 90 3.39 0.30 -8.50
N ASN A 91 2.84 -0.53 -7.61
CA ASN A 91 1.40 -0.71 -7.50
C ASN A 91 0.70 0.60 -7.13
N ARG A 92 1.20 1.30 -6.09
CA ARG A 92 0.61 2.56 -5.63
C ARG A 92 0.61 3.62 -6.72
N GLN A 93 1.74 3.74 -7.45
CA GLN A 93 1.78 4.66 -8.58
C GLN A 93 0.84 4.19 -9.72
N THR A 94 0.81 2.90 -10.05
CA THR A 94 -0.08 2.36 -11.08
C THR A 94 -1.53 2.73 -10.80
N VAL A 95 -2.03 2.41 -9.62
CA VAL A 95 -3.42 2.68 -9.23
C VAL A 95 -3.71 4.19 -9.21
N SER A 96 -2.84 4.96 -8.55
CA SER A 96 -3.07 6.41 -8.39
C SER A 96 -2.97 7.18 -9.71
N LYS A 97 -1.98 6.86 -10.54
CA LYS A 97 -1.78 7.51 -11.84
C LYS A 97 -2.86 7.08 -12.84
N TRP A 98 -3.24 5.80 -12.85
CA TRP A 98 -4.33 5.34 -13.68
C TRP A 98 -5.64 6.05 -13.33
N ALA A 99 -5.98 6.12 -12.04
CA ALA A 99 -7.18 6.84 -11.59
C ALA A 99 -7.13 8.34 -11.93
N TYR A 100 -5.98 8.98 -11.75
CA TYR A 100 -5.79 10.38 -12.13
C TYR A 100 -5.99 10.60 -13.64
N GLU A 101 -5.40 9.77 -14.49
CA GLU A 101 -5.46 9.94 -15.93
C GLU A 101 -6.83 9.59 -16.51
N ASN A 102 -7.48 8.53 -16.04
CA ASN A 102 -8.80 8.11 -16.50
C ASN A 102 -9.94 8.97 -15.91
N GLY A 103 -9.72 9.61 -14.75
CA GLY A 103 -10.66 10.54 -14.15
C GLY A 103 -10.60 11.97 -14.68
N LYS A 104 -9.66 12.31 -15.58
CA LYS A 104 -9.44 13.69 -16.07
C LYS A 104 -10.67 14.32 -16.72
N ALA A 105 -11.38 13.57 -17.55
CA ALA A 105 -12.55 14.11 -18.29
C ALA A 105 -13.65 14.63 -17.35
N GLU A 106 -13.76 14.06 -16.15
CA GLU A 106 -14.74 14.39 -15.14
C GLU A 106 -14.14 15.17 -13.96
N ASN A 107 -12.88 15.55 -14.06
CA ASN A 107 -12.12 16.27 -13.02
C ASN A 107 -12.22 15.60 -11.63
N ILE A 108 -12.14 14.26 -11.60
CA ILE A 108 -12.25 13.47 -10.36
C ILE A 108 -11.09 13.75 -9.41
N ILE A 109 -9.87 13.81 -9.98
CA ILE A 109 -8.66 14.22 -9.28
C ILE A 109 -8.05 15.38 -10.05
N GLU A 110 -7.79 16.47 -9.36
CA GLU A 110 -7.22 17.69 -9.93
C GLU A 110 -5.77 17.88 -9.48
N LYS A 111 -4.88 18.19 -10.43
CA LYS A 111 -3.52 18.65 -10.14
C LYS A 111 -3.52 20.16 -9.97
N VAL A 112 -3.33 20.63 -8.76
CA VAL A 112 -3.33 22.07 -8.40
C VAL A 112 -1.90 22.51 -8.09
N VAL A 113 -1.52 23.71 -8.56
CA VAL A 113 -0.24 24.34 -8.17
C VAL A 113 -0.55 25.59 -7.38
N GLU A 114 -0.16 25.60 -6.11
CA GLU A 114 -0.32 26.73 -5.21
C GLU A 114 1.01 27.06 -4.53
N ASN A 115 1.39 28.33 -4.54
CA ASN A 115 2.67 28.80 -3.96
C ASN A 115 3.89 27.99 -4.45
N ASN A 116 3.94 27.68 -5.74
CA ASN A 116 4.96 26.84 -6.39
C ASN A 116 5.08 25.43 -5.81
N LYS A 117 3.98 24.90 -5.31
CA LYS A 117 3.88 23.51 -4.81
C LYS A 117 2.73 22.80 -5.50
N THR A 118 3.01 21.60 -5.96
CA THR A 118 2.02 20.71 -6.56
C THR A 118 1.22 19.97 -5.49
N TYR A 119 -0.08 19.85 -5.73
CA TYR A 119 -1.03 19.07 -4.94
C TYR A 119 -1.93 18.26 -5.87
N PHE A 120 -2.44 17.14 -5.37
CA PHE A 120 -3.52 16.40 -6.01
C PHE A 120 -4.72 16.43 -5.08
N VAL A 121 -5.84 16.95 -5.58
CA VAL A 121 -7.08 17.16 -4.84
C VAL A 121 -8.14 16.23 -5.40
N ILE A 122 -8.81 15.47 -4.54
CA ILE A 122 -9.93 14.62 -4.93
C ILE A 122 -11.21 15.45 -4.87
N ASN A 123 -11.83 15.70 -6.02
CA ASN A 123 -13.06 16.47 -6.14
C ASN A 123 -14.32 15.59 -6.00
N ASP A 124 -14.23 14.30 -6.37
CA ASP A 124 -15.37 13.38 -6.31
C ASP A 124 -14.93 11.98 -5.85
N TYR A 125 -15.19 11.69 -4.57
CA TYR A 125 -14.81 10.40 -3.93
C TYR A 125 -15.66 9.22 -4.42
N GLU A 126 -16.93 9.47 -4.75
CA GLU A 126 -17.82 8.41 -5.24
C GLU A 126 -17.42 7.96 -6.65
N LYS A 127 -17.12 8.90 -7.52
CA LYS A 127 -16.60 8.58 -8.86
C LYS A 127 -15.21 7.94 -8.79
N LEU A 128 -14.36 8.36 -7.84
CA LEU A 128 -13.07 7.72 -7.62
C LEU A 128 -13.23 6.26 -7.19
N ARG A 129 -14.22 5.97 -6.32
CA ARG A 129 -14.57 4.58 -5.97
C ARG A 129 -14.97 3.76 -7.20
N ILE A 130 -15.75 4.34 -8.12
CA ILE A 130 -16.14 3.69 -9.37
C ILE A 130 -14.90 3.36 -10.20
N LEU A 131 -13.99 4.31 -10.39
CA LEU A 131 -12.72 4.08 -11.09
C LEU A 131 -11.88 2.96 -10.46
N PHE A 132 -11.78 2.92 -9.13
CA PHE A 132 -11.09 1.82 -8.44
C PHE A 132 -11.77 0.47 -8.71
N GLY A 133 -13.10 0.43 -8.78
CA GLY A 133 -13.85 -0.78 -9.15
C GLY A 133 -13.61 -1.22 -10.58
N GLU A 134 -13.49 -0.29 -11.52
CA GLU A 134 -13.17 -0.56 -12.92
C GLU A 134 -11.77 -1.14 -13.07
N LEU A 135 -10.78 -0.50 -12.42
CA LEU A 135 -9.41 -0.98 -12.43
C LEU A 135 -9.29 -2.34 -11.73
N LEU A 136 -9.99 -2.55 -10.61
CA LEU A 136 -10.02 -3.84 -9.92
C LEU A 136 -10.54 -4.96 -10.82
N ARG A 137 -11.59 -4.69 -11.60
CA ARG A 137 -12.14 -5.64 -12.57
C ARG A 137 -11.10 -6.01 -13.63
N GLU A 138 -10.39 -5.02 -14.18
CA GLU A 138 -9.37 -5.26 -15.18
C GLU A 138 -8.16 -6.01 -14.60
N VAL A 139 -7.68 -5.63 -13.43
CA VAL A 139 -6.58 -6.32 -12.74
C VAL A 139 -6.95 -7.77 -12.40
N GLN A 140 -8.20 -8.01 -11.99
CA GLN A 140 -8.70 -9.37 -11.76
C GLN A 140 -8.81 -10.17 -13.07
N ARG A 141 -9.26 -9.57 -14.17
CA ARG A 141 -9.28 -10.21 -15.50
C ARG A 141 -7.87 -10.63 -15.92
N ILE A 142 -6.92 -9.70 -15.85
CA ILE A 142 -5.50 -9.95 -16.18
C ILE A 142 -4.95 -11.14 -15.39
N LYS A 143 -5.22 -11.16 -14.07
CA LYS A 143 -4.80 -12.26 -13.19
C LYS A 143 -5.45 -13.59 -13.59
N SER A 144 -6.77 -13.57 -13.82
CA SER A 144 -7.56 -14.78 -14.11
C SER A 144 -7.22 -15.42 -15.43
N GLU A 145 -6.93 -14.62 -16.45
CA GLU A 145 -6.61 -15.04 -17.80
C GLU A 145 -5.11 -15.25 -18.04
N GLY A 146 -4.27 -14.79 -17.13
CA GLY A 146 -2.82 -14.81 -17.30
C GLY A 146 -2.33 -13.89 -18.40
N ASP A 147 -3.03 -12.77 -18.65
CA ASP A 147 -2.76 -11.82 -19.74
C ASP A 147 -1.49 -11.00 -19.49
N TYR A 148 -0.35 -11.54 -19.91
CA TYR A 148 0.96 -10.92 -19.72
C TYR A 148 1.08 -9.55 -20.38
N GLU A 149 0.58 -9.39 -21.60
CA GLU A 149 0.74 -8.13 -22.35
C GLU A 149 -0.10 -7.01 -21.75
N ALA A 150 -1.33 -7.28 -21.32
CA ALA A 150 -2.13 -6.29 -20.60
C ALA A 150 -1.49 -5.92 -19.25
N CYS A 151 -0.97 -6.90 -18.50
CA CYS A 151 -0.25 -6.66 -17.25
C CYS A 151 0.96 -5.75 -17.44
N LYS A 152 1.81 -6.10 -18.40
CA LYS A 152 3.00 -5.32 -18.75
C LYS A 152 2.62 -3.89 -19.16
N ASN A 153 1.65 -3.74 -20.06
CA ASN A 153 1.22 -2.43 -20.52
C ASN A 153 0.68 -1.56 -19.38
N LEU A 154 -0.12 -2.13 -18.49
CA LEU A 154 -0.65 -1.42 -17.32
C LEU A 154 0.48 -0.92 -16.42
N ILE A 155 1.41 -1.79 -16.05
CA ILE A 155 2.48 -1.45 -15.11
C ILE A 155 3.52 -0.52 -15.73
N GLU A 156 3.95 -0.76 -16.98
CA GLU A 156 4.93 0.09 -17.65
C GLU A 156 4.41 1.51 -17.92
N ASN A 157 3.13 1.66 -18.28
CA ASN A 157 2.56 2.97 -18.57
C ASN A 157 2.30 3.79 -17.29
N TYR A 158 1.90 3.12 -16.20
CA TYR A 158 1.45 3.83 -15.00
C TYR A 158 2.37 3.68 -13.80
N GLY A 159 3.10 2.57 -13.65
CA GLY A 159 3.80 2.22 -12.41
C GLY A 159 5.31 2.46 -12.39
N VAL A 160 5.95 2.58 -13.56
CA VAL A 160 7.43 2.57 -13.64
C VAL A 160 8.01 3.97 -13.74
N LYS A 161 7.56 4.75 -14.71
CA LYS A 161 8.14 6.07 -15.02
C LYS A 161 7.64 7.15 -14.08
N VAL A 162 8.57 7.96 -13.59
CA VAL A 162 8.32 9.08 -12.68
C VAL A 162 8.38 10.40 -13.44
N ASP A 163 7.46 11.32 -13.13
CA ASP A 163 7.53 12.72 -13.55
C ASP A 163 8.73 13.38 -12.84
N GLN A 164 9.78 13.67 -13.59
CA GLN A 164 11.05 14.15 -13.04
C GLN A 164 10.97 15.56 -12.46
N ASP A 165 10.10 16.41 -12.96
CA ASP A 165 9.92 17.76 -12.42
C ASP A 165 9.16 17.74 -11.10
N LEU A 166 8.11 16.95 -11.02
CA LEU A 166 7.40 16.68 -9.77
C LEU A 166 8.32 15.99 -8.74
N HIS A 167 9.13 15.02 -9.17
CA HIS A 167 10.07 14.33 -8.28
C HIS A 167 11.09 15.30 -7.68
N ARG A 168 11.68 16.18 -8.49
CA ARG A 168 12.61 17.22 -8.03
C ARG A 168 11.95 18.17 -7.02
N GLU A 169 10.71 18.58 -7.29
CA GLU A 169 9.93 19.41 -6.37
C GLU A 169 9.74 18.70 -5.02
N ILE A 170 9.35 17.43 -5.04
CA ILE A 170 9.08 16.63 -3.82
C ILE A 170 10.36 16.45 -3.00
N LEU A 171 11.47 16.09 -3.62
CA LEU A 171 12.76 15.97 -2.93
C LEU A 171 13.16 17.27 -2.25
N LYS A 172 13.04 18.41 -2.95
CA LYS A 172 13.29 19.73 -2.38
C LYS A 172 12.38 20.07 -1.20
N ARG A 173 11.11 19.70 -1.28
CA ARG A 173 10.15 19.89 -0.17
C ARG A 173 10.53 19.04 1.04
N ASN A 174 11.08 17.86 0.82
CA ASN A 174 11.45 16.91 1.87
C ASN A 174 12.76 17.31 2.60
N GLU A 175 13.64 18.10 2.00
CA GLU A 175 14.91 18.55 2.61
C GLU A 175 14.73 19.22 3.98
N LYS A 176 13.53 19.78 4.24
CA LYS A 176 13.20 20.46 5.49
C LYS A 176 12.85 19.50 6.64
N PHE A 177 12.66 18.23 6.35
CA PHE A 177 12.25 17.24 7.33
C PHE A 177 13.43 16.34 7.68
N THR A 178 13.78 16.31 8.95
CA THR A 178 14.73 15.33 9.47
C THR A 178 13.96 14.07 9.85
N SER A 179 14.10 13.01 9.04
CA SER A 179 13.56 11.70 9.41
C SER A 179 14.51 11.01 10.38
N ALA A 180 13.97 10.35 11.40
CA ALA A 180 14.78 9.46 12.21
C ALA A 180 15.39 8.37 11.31
N PRO A 181 16.70 8.02 11.47
CA PRO A 181 17.38 7.07 10.60
C PRO A 181 16.80 5.65 10.70
N TYR A 182 16.07 5.36 11.76
CA TYR A 182 15.45 4.08 12.01
C TYR A 182 14.00 4.26 12.46
N SER A 183 13.10 3.51 11.83
CA SER A 183 11.72 3.35 12.26
C SER A 183 11.34 1.88 12.16
N GLY A 184 10.48 1.43 13.05
CA GLY A 184 9.99 0.06 13.05
C GLY A 184 8.69 -0.05 13.84
N PHE A 185 8.06 -1.20 13.71
CA PHE A 185 6.86 -1.49 14.48
C PHE A 185 7.22 -1.83 15.92
N ILE A 186 6.45 -1.28 16.87
CA ILE A 186 6.46 -1.75 18.24
C ILE A 186 5.47 -2.92 18.30
N ASN A 187 6.01 -4.12 18.55
CA ASN A 187 5.22 -5.33 18.62
C ASN A 187 4.79 -5.59 20.07
N PRO A 188 3.54 -5.99 20.31
CA PRO A 188 3.14 -6.44 21.63
C PRO A 188 3.88 -7.71 22.02
N GLU A 189 4.26 -7.82 23.29
CA GLU A 189 4.76 -9.06 23.88
C GLU A 189 3.59 -9.83 24.47
N LEU A 190 3.47 -11.09 24.06
CA LEU A 190 2.44 -12.03 24.52
C LEU A 190 3.03 -12.92 25.60
N ILE A 191 2.62 -12.71 26.84
CA ILE A 191 3.11 -13.45 28.00
C ILE A 191 2.03 -14.45 28.42
N PRO A 192 2.28 -15.78 28.27
CA PRO A 192 1.30 -16.77 28.69
C PRO A 192 1.20 -16.82 30.23
N VAL A 193 -0.03 -16.90 30.71
CA VAL A 193 -0.34 -17.13 32.12
C VAL A 193 -0.73 -18.58 32.29
N TYR A 194 -0.07 -19.26 33.23
CA TYR A 194 -0.27 -20.69 33.45
C TYR A 194 -1.02 -20.96 34.77
N ASN A 195 -1.83 -22.01 34.80
CA ASN A 195 -2.37 -22.58 36.04
C ASN A 195 -1.34 -23.55 36.70
N GLU A 196 -1.74 -24.13 37.84
CA GLU A 196 -0.90 -25.09 38.56
C GLU A 196 -0.58 -26.34 37.75
N SER A 197 -1.42 -26.72 36.80
CA SER A 197 -1.24 -27.84 35.86
C SER A 197 -0.38 -27.48 34.65
N LYS A 198 0.18 -26.27 34.60
CA LYS A 198 0.97 -25.72 33.46
C LYS A 198 0.18 -25.55 32.14
N GLU A 199 -1.13 -25.44 32.22
CA GLU A 199 -1.96 -25.10 31.08
C GLU A 199 -2.09 -23.59 30.94
N ILE A 200 -2.07 -23.07 29.72
CA ILE A 200 -2.26 -21.64 29.46
C ILE A 200 -3.72 -21.29 29.73
N THR A 201 -3.97 -20.43 30.70
CA THR A 201 -5.31 -19.98 31.08
C THR A 201 -5.59 -18.56 30.59
N ASP A 202 -4.57 -17.78 30.29
CA ASP A 202 -4.68 -16.41 29.81
C ASP A 202 -3.41 -15.98 29.08
N ILE A 203 -3.49 -14.88 28.33
CA ILE A 203 -2.34 -14.25 27.67
C ILE A 203 -2.33 -12.77 28.06
N LYS A 204 -1.31 -12.38 28.81
CA LYS A 204 -1.07 -10.97 29.12
C LYS A 204 -0.37 -10.29 27.95
N VAL A 205 -0.98 -9.23 27.42
CA VAL A 205 -0.39 -8.40 26.36
C VAL A 205 0.30 -7.20 26.99
N THR A 206 1.59 -7.03 26.69
CA THR A 206 2.39 -5.87 27.11
C THR A 206 2.99 -5.16 25.91
N GLN A 207 3.25 -3.85 26.03
CA GLN A 207 3.87 -3.07 24.97
C GLN A 207 5.25 -2.60 25.43
N PRO A 208 6.31 -2.73 24.62
CA PRO A 208 7.58 -2.09 24.88
C PRO A 208 7.43 -0.57 24.93
N LYS A 209 8.27 0.08 25.72
CA LYS A 209 8.23 1.54 25.89
C LYS A 209 8.47 2.29 24.58
N ASP A 210 9.40 1.79 23.79
CA ASP A 210 9.81 2.37 22.51
C ASP A 210 10.51 1.32 21.64
N PHE A 211 10.76 1.65 20.37
CA PHE A 211 11.41 0.77 19.41
C PHE A 211 12.83 0.37 19.83
N ALA A 212 13.61 1.30 20.39
CA ALA A 212 14.98 1.01 20.82
C ALA A 212 15.00 -0.01 21.96
N THR A 213 14.12 0.14 22.94
CA THR A 213 13.93 -0.81 24.04
C THR A 213 13.57 -2.21 23.51
N GLN A 214 12.63 -2.30 22.56
CA GLN A 214 12.27 -3.55 21.90
C GLN A 214 13.46 -4.22 21.21
N MET A 215 14.25 -3.46 20.45
CA MET A 215 15.41 -4.00 19.74
C MET A 215 16.52 -4.47 20.66
N ILE A 216 16.77 -3.75 21.77
CA ILE A 216 17.73 -4.16 22.81
C ILE A 216 17.27 -5.47 23.46
N ASP A 217 15.99 -5.59 23.75
CA ASP A 217 15.42 -6.78 24.36
C ASP A 217 15.49 -7.99 23.40
N TYR A 218 15.18 -7.80 22.14
CA TYR A 218 15.36 -8.83 21.09
C TYR A 218 16.83 -9.26 20.96
N ALA A 219 17.77 -8.32 20.97
CA ALA A 219 19.18 -8.63 20.95
C ALA A 219 19.60 -9.50 22.13
N LYS A 220 19.11 -9.20 23.35
CA LYS A 220 19.41 -9.98 24.55
C LYS A 220 18.78 -11.39 24.53
N ARG A 221 17.56 -11.53 24.03
CA ARG A 221 16.80 -12.79 24.05
C ARG A 221 17.13 -13.74 22.90
N TYR A 222 17.43 -13.19 21.72
CA TYR A 222 17.49 -13.97 20.49
C TYR A 222 18.85 -13.97 19.80
N THR A 223 19.85 -13.27 20.33
CA THR A 223 21.20 -13.36 19.77
C THR A 223 21.81 -14.72 20.06
N THR A 224 22.30 -15.34 19.01
CA THR A 224 23.09 -16.58 19.09
C THR A 224 24.57 -16.33 18.78
N LEU A 225 24.93 -15.09 18.50
CA LEU A 225 26.32 -14.71 18.23
C LEU A 225 27.07 -14.56 19.56
N PRO A 226 28.31 -15.11 19.65
CA PRO A 226 29.13 -14.89 20.83
C PRO A 226 29.47 -13.41 20.98
N ASP A 227 29.43 -12.92 22.21
CA ASP A 227 29.93 -11.58 22.57
C ASP A 227 31.46 -11.60 22.49
N TYR A 228 32.03 -11.07 21.43
CA TYR A 228 33.45 -10.78 21.35
C TYR A 228 33.68 -9.35 21.82
N ASN A 229 34.26 -9.22 23.00
CA ASN A 229 34.82 -7.98 23.51
C ASN A 229 36.29 -7.87 23.10
#